data_c7806f296aeb7d96ac1f99d753dacd12
#
_entry.id   c7806f296aeb7d96ac1f99d753dacd12
#
_cell.length_a   1.000
_cell.length_b   1.000
_cell.length_c   1.000
_cell.angle_alpha   90.00
_cell.angle_beta   90.00
_cell.angle_gamma   90.00
#
_symmetry.space_group_name_H-M   'P 1'
#
loop_
_entity.id
_entity.type
_entity.pdbx_description
1 polymer ?
#
loop_
_entity_poly.entity_id
_entity_poly.type
_entity_poly.pdbx_seq_one_letter_code
_entity_poly.pdbx_strand_id
1 'polypeptide(L)'
;YFRTHGLTLRGLMVEHGLDPQDYIDHLSQLDLTDVTADPHLAETLHSLEGRKFIYTNAFTEHTRDVMERIGITDHFDGVFDISDANFIPKPAIDSYRRLCDLHDINPARAAMVEDIPRNLEPAAELGMTTVWVRTETDWAKGFTETGHIDHVTEDLSAWLRQATNRG
;
A
#
# COMPACT_ATOMS: atom_id res chain seq x y z
N TYR A 1 8.73 -2.16 -18.19
CA TYR A 1 9.36 -1.50 -17.01
C TYR A 1 8.94 -2.16 -15.70
N PHE A 2 7.63 -2.25 -15.41
CA PHE A 2 7.14 -2.84 -14.14
C PHE A 2 7.68 -4.25 -13.87
N ARG A 3 7.70 -5.14 -14.88
CA ARG A 3 8.21 -6.52 -14.72
C ARG A 3 9.71 -6.59 -14.46
N THR A 4 10.50 -5.65 -15.01
CA THR A 4 11.97 -5.66 -14.96
C THR A 4 12.50 -4.87 -13.77
N HIS A 5 11.88 -3.73 -13.46
CA HIS A 5 12.36 -2.76 -12.46
C HIS A 5 11.49 -2.69 -11.20
N GLY A 6 10.38 -3.45 -11.15
CA GLY A 6 9.43 -3.43 -10.03
C GLY A 6 8.51 -2.21 -10.01
N LEU A 7 8.86 -1.14 -10.72
CA LEU A 7 8.09 0.10 -10.85
C LEU A 7 8.35 0.72 -12.22
N THR A 8 7.31 1.21 -12.89
CA THR A 8 7.45 1.89 -14.20
C THR A 8 8.34 3.11 -14.11
N LEU A 9 8.14 3.96 -13.10
CA LEU A 9 8.98 5.14 -12.85
C LEU A 9 10.46 4.78 -12.75
N ARG A 10 10.81 3.76 -11.95
CA ARG A 10 12.22 3.33 -11.81
C ARG A 10 12.82 2.92 -13.15
N GLY A 11 12.06 2.19 -13.97
CA GLY A 11 12.50 1.83 -15.31
C GLY A 11 12.73 3.06 -16.20
N LEU A 12 11.84 4.03 -16.16
CA LEU A 12 11.97 5.28 -16.91
C LEU A 12 13.17 6.13 -16.44
N MET A 13 13.41 6.20 -15.13
CA MET A 13 14.58 6.88 -14.56
C MET A 13 15.88 6.21 -15.01
N VAL A 14 15.98 4.88 -14.91
CA VAL A 14 17.21 4.13 -15.21
C VAL A 14 17.50 4.09 -16.70
N GLU A 15 16.50 3.87 -17.55
CA GLU A 15 16.69 3.66 -18.98
C GLU A 15 16.64 4.95 -19.81
N HIS A 16 15.92 5.97 -19.33
CA HIS A 16 15.67 7.21 -20.08
C HIS A 16 16.10 8.48 -19.34
N GLY A 17 16.59 8.37 -18.09
CA GLY A 17 16.99 9.55 -17.30
C GLY A 17 15.82 10.48 -16.99
N LEU A 18 14.59 9.94 -16.90
CA LEU A 18 13.40 10.74 -16.58
C LEU A 18 13.55 11.37 -15.21
N ASP A 19 13.24 12.67 -15.12
CA ASP A 19 13.12 13.35 -13.82
C ASP A 19 11.85 12.85 -13.10
N PRO A 20 11.94 12.41 -11.84
CA PRO A 20 10.77 12.02 -11.07
C PRO A 20 9.69 13.11 -11.01
N GLN A 21 10.06 14.40 -11.02
CA GLN A 21 9.12 15.50 -11.00
C GLN A 21 8.21 15.52 -12.24
N ASP A 22 8.78 15.30 -13.43
CA ASP A 22 8.00 15.21 -14.68
C ASP A 22 6.93 14.10 -14.60
N TYR A 23 7.26 13.01 -13.93
CA TYR A 23 6.33 11.90 -13.72
C TYR A 23 5.21 12.26 -12.74
N ILE A 24 5.55 12.96 -11.64
CA ILE A 24 4.57 13.47 -10.65
C ILE A 24 3.59 14.43 -11.33
N ASP A 25 4.11 15.39 -12.10
CA ASP A 25 3.31 16.38 -12.80
C ASP A 25 2.33 15.74 -13.80
N HIS A 26 2.74 14.62 -14.40
CA HIS A 26 1.86 13.84 -15.28
C HIS A 26 0.79 13.07 -14.49
N LEU A 27 1.15 12.48 -13.35
CA LEU A 27 0.20 11.77 -12.49
C LEU A 27 -0.87 12.68 -11.91
N SER A 28 -0.54 13.94 -11.60
CA SER A 28 -1.50 14.91 -11.07
C SER A 28 -2.64 15.26 -12.06
N GLN A 29 -2.46 14.91 -13.34
CA GLN A 29 -3.47 15.11 -14.40
C GLN A 29 -4.39 13.91 -14.60
N LEU A 30 -4.20 12.82 -13.83
CA LEU A 30 -5.06 11.65 -13.94
C LEU A 30 -6.49 11.99 -13.52
N ASP A 31 -7.44 11.52 -14.31
CA ASP A 31 -8.85 11.61 -13.97
C ASP A 31 -9.19 10.61 -12.85
N LEU A 32 -9.59 11.13 -11.70
CA LEU A 32 -10.01 10.37 -10.54
C LEU A 32 -11.55 10.37 -10.35
N THR A 33 -12.32 10.72 -11.37
CA THR A 33 -13.79 10.79 -11.26
C THR A 33 -14.45 9.45 -10.94
N ASP A 34 -13.83 8.35 -11.35
CA ASP A 34 -14.29 6.98 -11.05
C ASP A 34 -13.98 6.52 -9.61
N VAL A 35 -13.10 7.26 -8.90
CA VAL A 35 -12.83 6.99 -7.49
C VAL A 35 -13.94 7.61 -6.66
N THR A 36 -14.70 6.78 -5.98
CA THR A 36 -15.87 7.19 -5.18
C THR A 36 -15.61 7.04 -3.69
N ALA A 37 -16.32 7.85 -2.90
CA ALA A 37 -16.24 7.76 -1.44
C ALA A 37 -16.74 6.39 -0.93
N ASP A 38 -16.05 5.87 0.09
CA ASP A 38 -16.46 4.68 0.84
C ASP A 38 -16.68 5.03 2.32
N PRO A 39 -17.91 5.46 2.69
CA PRO A 39 -18.24 5.80 4.08
C PRO A 39 -18.07 4.62 5.03
N HIS A 40 -18.27 3.38 4.57
CA HIS A 40 -18.13 2.19 5.40
C HIS A 40 -16.67 1.90 5.73
N LEU A 41 -15.76 2.13 4.79
CA LEU A 41 -14.32 2.05 5.05
C LEU A 41 -13.90 3.15 6.03
N ALA A 42 -14.33 4.40 5.81
CA ALA A 42 -14.01 5.53 6.68
C ALA A 42 -14.47 5.29 8.14
N GLU A 43 -15.72 4.85 8.33
CA GLU A 43 -16.27 4.51 9.66
C GLU A 43 -15.49 3.37 10.32
N THR A 44 -15.13 2.36 9.56
CA THR A 44 -14.35 1.21 10.04
C THR A 44 -12.94 1.64 10.46
N LEU A 45 -12.25 2.45 9.64
CA LEU A 45 -10.94 2.99 9.97
C LEU A 45 -10.98 3.90 11.21
N HIS A 46 -12.07 4.66 11.40
CA HIS A 46 -12.27 5.48 12.58
C HIS A 46 -12.35 4.63 13.87
N SER A 47 -13.02 3.49 13.82
CA SER A 47 -13.18 2.60 14.97
C SER A 47 -11.99 1.69 15.23
N LEU A 48 -11.07 1.57 14.26
CA LEU A 48 -9.88 0.71 14.38
C LEU A 48 -8.84 1.37 15.29
N GLU A 49 -8.48 0.69 16.38
CA GLU A 49 -7.43 1.13 17.27
C GLU A 49 -6.02 0.99 16.67
N GLY A 50 -5.07 1.76 17.21
CA GLY A 50 -3.68 1.75 16.77
C GLY A 50 -3.39 2.73 15.64
N ARG A 51 -2.08 2.87 15.36
CA ARG A 51 -1.60 3.75 14.28
C ARG A 51 -1.85 3.11 12.91
N LYS A 52 -2.18 3.94 11.94
CA LYS A 52 -2.48 3.55 10.57
C LYS A 52 -1.60 4.32 9.60
N PHE A 53 -0.95 3.62 8.70
CA PHE A 53 -0.07 4.22 7.69
C PHE A 53 -0.46 3.73 6.29
N ILE A 54 -0.39 4.63 5.32
CA ILE A 54 -0.40 4.24 3.92
C ILE A 54 1.05 3.95 3.50
N TYR A 55 1.30 2.77 2.93
CA TYR A 55 2.55 2.44 2.28
C TYR A 55 2.33 2.20 0.79
N THR A 56 2.86 3.10 -0.04
CA THR A 56 2.59 3.11 -1.47
C THR A 56 3.86 3.23 -2.31
N ASN A 57 3.83 2.67 -3.53
CA ASN A 57 4.84 2.93 -4.57
C ASN A 57 4.50 4.19 -5.41
N ALA A 58 3.40 4.87 -5.11
CA ALA A 58 3.04 6.15 -5.69
C ALA A 58 3.65 7.30 -4.88
N PHE A 59 3.48 8.54 -5.36
CA PHE A 59 3.85 9.75 -4.64
C PHE A 59 2.74 10.22 -3.70
N THR A 60 3.13 10.95 -2.66
CA THR A 60 2.21 11.44 -1.62
C THR A 60 1.10 12.31 -2.19
N GLU A 61 1.37 13.17 -3.17
CA GLU A 61 0.38 14.05 -3.80
C GLU A 61 -0.76 13.24 -4.40
N HIS A 62 -0.44 12.31 -5.29
CA HIS A 62 -1.43 11.43 -5.92
C HIS A 62 -2.17 10.57 -4.87
N THR A 63 -1.45 10.07 -3.88
CA THR A 63 -2.03 9.27 -2.80
C THR A 63 -3.06 10.07 -2.01
N ARG A 64 -2.78 11.33 -1.68
CA ARG A 64 -3.71 12.22 -0.97
C ARG A 64 -4.96 12.52 -1.79
N ASP A 65 -4.82 12.79 -3.09
CA ASP A 65 -5.95 13.02 -3.98
C ASP A 65 -6.91 11.82 -3.99
N VAL A 66 -6.36 10.60 -4.02
CA VAL A 66 -7.14 9.36 -3.93
C VAL A 66 -7.79 9.22 -2.56
N MET A 67 -7.05 9.45 -1.46
CA MET A 67 -7.58 9.38 -0.08
C MET A 67 -8.72 10.37 0.16
N GLU A 68 -8.60 11.60 -0.36
CA GLU A 68 -9.65 12.62 -0.31
C GLU A 68 -10.92 12.16 -1.02
N ARG A 69 -10.77 11.59 -2.21
CA ARG A 69 -11.89 11.07 -3.00
C ARG A 69 -12.62 9.93 -2.28
N ILE A 70 -11.87 9.02 -1.67
CA ILE A 70 -12.42 7.90 -0.90
C ILE A 70 -13.04 8.40 0.43
N GLY A 71 -12.57 9.54 0.96
CA GLY A 71 -13.01 10.12 2.23
C GLY A 71 -12.32 9.52 3.46
N ILE A 72 -11.03 9.15 3.32
CA ILE A 72 -10.26 8.48 4.39
C ILE A 72 -9.02 9.23 4.86
N THR A 73 -8.80 10.46 4.41
CA THR A 73 -7.57 11.23 4.67
C THR A 73 -7.27 11.37 6.17
N ASP A 74 -8.28 11.65 7.00
CA ASP A 74 -8.12 11.93 8.43
C ASP A 74 -7.96 10.66 9.30
N HIS A 75 -7.93 9.47 8.67
CA HIS A 75 -7.86 8.20 9.39
C HIS A 75 -6.46 7.61 9.46
N PHE A 76 -5.46 8.27 8.86
CA PHE A 76 -4.08 7.77 8.81
C PHE A 76 -3.11 8.72 9.50
N ASP A 77 -2.16 8.15 10.24
CA ASP A 77 -1.10 8.87 10.95
C ASP A 77 0.03 9.32 10.01
N GLY A 78 0.12 8.75 8.82
CA GLY A 78 1.11 9.14 7.82
C GLY A 78 1.01 8.35 6.52
N VAL A 79 1.73 8.88 5.53
CA VAL A 79 1.95 8.25 4.23
C VAL A 79 3.45 8.01 4.08
N PHE A 80 3.83 6.77 3.79
CA PHE A 80 5.18 6.39 3.39
C PHE A 80 5.14 6.08 1.89
N ASP A 81 5.74 6.95 1.12
CA ASP A 81 5.68 6.92 -0.33
C ASP A 81 6.99 6.43 -0.98
N ILE A 82 7.05 6.44 -2.30
CA ILE A 82 8.23 5.99 -3.05
C ILE A 82 9.47 6.88 -2.80
N SER A 83 9.28 8.16 -2.48
CA SER A 83 10.38 9.08 -2.16
C SER A 83 10.96 8.76 -0.78
N ASP A 84 10.09 8.51 0.21
CA ASP A 84 10.50 8.05 1.53
C ASP A 84 11.26 6.73 1.46
N ALA A 85 10.87 5.86 0.52
CA ALA A 85 11.55 4.59 0.23
C ALA A 85 12.86 4.76 -0.57
N ASN A 86 13.36 5.98 -0.82
CA ASN A 86 14.52 6.26 -1.67
C ASN A 86 14.37 5.64 -3.07
N PHE A 87 13.19 5.66 -3.64
CA PHE A 87 12.84 5.05 -4.93
C PHE A 87 13.09 3.53 -5.01
N ILE A 88 13.09 2.86 -3.84
CA ILE A 88 13.15 1.40 -3.73
C ILE A 88 11.73 0.88 -3.54
N PRO A 89 11.08 0.35 -4.59
CA PRO A 89 9.66 -0.02 -4.52
C PRO A 89 9.43 -1.33 -3.78
N LYS A 90 8.21 -1.55 -3.32
CA LYS A 90 7.71 -2.89 -2.97
C LYS A 90 7.95 -3.83 -4.18
N PRO A 91 8.37 -5.08 -3.97
CA PRO A 91 8.54 -5.81 -2.70
C PRO A 91 9.97 -5.82 -2.14
N ALA A 92 10.82 -4.83 -2.41
CA ALA A 92 12.17 -4.81 -1.87
C ALA A 92 12.16 -4.66 -0.34
N ILE A 93 12.72 -5.61 0.40
CA ILE A 93 12.68 -5.66 1.87
C ILE A 93 13.27 -4.43 2.55
N ASP A 94 14.24 -3.77 1.93
CA ASP A 94 14.88 -2.58 2.50
C ASP A 94 13.91 -1.40 2.63
N SER A 95 12.91 -1.30 1.75
CA SER A 95 11.85 -0.28 1.87
C SER A 95 10.91 -0.56 3.05
N TYR A 96 10.65 -1.83 3.37
CA TYR A 96 9.85 -2.21 4.56
C TYR A 96 10.62 -1.95 5.87
N ARG A 97 11.91 -2.27 5.90
CA ARG A 97 12.76 -1.94 7.06
C ARG A 97 12.79 -0.43 7.29
N ARG A 98 12.96 0.34 6.21
CA ARG A 98 12.95 1.80 6.29
C ARG A 98 11.60 2.37 6.76
N LEU A 99 10.46 1.82 6.31
CA LEU A 99 9.14 2.17 6.84
C LEU A 99 9.07 1.94 8.36
N CYS A 100 9.52 0.77 8.82
CA CYS A 100 9.52 0.43 10.24
C CYS A 100 10.40 1.37 11.06
N ASP A 101 11.61 1.66 10.57
CA ASP A 101 12.57 2.53 11.26
C ASP A 101 12.06 3.98 11.32
N LEU A 102 11.53 4.51 10.22
CA LEU A 102 11.07 5.89 10.14
C LEU A 102 9.87 6.18 11.04
N HIS A 103 8.97 5.22 11.15
CA HIS A 103 7.71 5.37 11.89
C HIS A 103 7.68 4.63 13.24
N ASP A 104 8.81 4.10 13.70
CA ASP A 104 8.91 3.31 14.94
C ASP A 104 7.82 2.22 15.00
N ILE A 105 7.77 1.39 13.95
CA ILE A 105 6.83 0.28 13.82
C ILE A 105 7.53 -1.00 14.28
N ASN A 106 6.95 -1.68 15.30
CA ASN A 106 7.35 -3.02 15.65
C ASN A 106 6.63 -4.02 14.71
N PRO A 107 7.37 -4.71 13.80
CA PRO A 107 6.74 -5.63 12.84
C PRO A 107 5.89 -6.71 13.49
N ALA A 108 6.32 -7.27 14.62
CA ALA A 108 5.60 -8.32 15.35
C ALA A 108 4.24 -7.86 15.95
N ARG A 109 3.94 -6.56 15.88
CA ARG A 109 2.69 -5.93 16.34
C ARG A 109 2.00 -5.16 15.22
N ALA A 110 2.39 -5.39 13.99
CA ALA A 110 1.86 -4.72 12.82
C ALA A 110 1.19 -5.72 11.87
N ALA A 111 0.23 -5.24 11.12
CA ALA A 111 -0.35 -5.96 10.00
C ALA A 111 -0.09 -5.21 8.69
N MET A 112 0.27 -5.95 7.64
CA MET A 112 0.39 -5.43 6.28
C MET A 112 -0.81 -5.89 5.47
N VAL A 113 -1.56 -4.93 4.91
CA VAL A 113 -2.73 -5.16 4.05
C VAL A 113 -2.37 -4.77 2.63
N GLU A 114 -2.53 -5.67 1.66
CA GLU A 114 -2.02 -5.48 0.30
C GLU A 114 -2.84 -6.30 -0.71
N ASP A 115 -2.98 -5.80 -1.94
CA ASP A 115 -3.68 -6.49 -3.04
C ASP A 115 -2.74 -7.32 -3.93
N ILE A 116 -1.44 -7.06 -3.90
CA ILE A 116 -0.43 -7.82 -4.65
C ILE A 116 0.28 -8.80 -3.71
N PRO A 117 0.02 -10.11 -3.81
CA PRO A 117 0.53 -11.11 -2.84
C PRO A 117 2.04 -11.08 -2.63
N ARG A 118 2.83 -10.91 -3.69
CA ARG A 118 4.30 -10.84 -3.56
C ARG A 118 4.79 -9.66 -2.70
N ASN A 119 3.99 -8.61 -2.56
CA ASN A 119 4.32 -7.48 -1.69
C ASN A 119 4.10 -7.83 -0.20
N LEU A 120 3.45 -8.95 0.12
CA LEU A 120 3.31 -9.47 1.48
C LEU A 120 4.51 -10.31 1.94
N GLU A 121 5.31 -10.86 1.01
CA GLU A 121 6.48 -11.70 1.37
C GLU A 121 7.46 -10.99 2.31
N PRO A 122 7.94 -9.75 2.02
CA PRO A 122 8.87 -9.06 2.92
C PRO A 122 8.24 -8.68 4.26
N ALA A 123 6.94 -8.42 4.29
CA ALA A 123 6.22 -8.14 5.53
C ALA A 123 6.18 -9.38 6.45
N ALA A 124 5.88 -10.57 5.87
CA ALA A 124 5.95 -11.83 6.58
C ALA A 124 7.37 -12.16 7.08
N GLU A 125 8.41 -11.92 6.25
CA GLU A 125 9.81 -12.11 6.64
C GLU A 125 10.19 -11.27 7.85
N LEU A 126 9.64 -10.06 7.96
CA LEU A 126 9.83 -9.17 9.11
C LEU A 126 8.96 -9.54 10.31
N GLY A 127 8.04 -10.49 10.19
CA GLY A 127 7.14 -10.94 11.26
C GLY A 127 5.85 -10.14 11.40
N MET A 128 5.44 -9.40 10.36
CA MET A 128 4.12 -8.77 10.34
C MET A 128 3.02 -9.80 10.06
N THR A 129 1.82 -9.56 10.59
CA THR A 129 0.62 -10.26 10.12
C THR A 129 0.30 -9.81 8.69
N THR A 130 0.04 -10.75 7.79
CA THR A 130 -0.20 -10.46 6.39
C THR A 130 -1.65 -10.68 5.99
N VAL A 131 -2.23 -9.69 5.30
CA VAL A 131 -3.61 -9.69 4.86
C VAL A 131 -3.66 -9.42 3.37
N TRP A 132 -4.03 -10.42 2.59
CA TRP A 132 -4.24 -10.26 1.16
C TRP A 132 -5.68 -9.84 0.86
N VAL A 133 -5.84 -8.65 0.26
CA VAL A 133 -7.11 -8.21 -0.32
C VAL A 133 -7.17 -8.71 -1.76
N ARG A 134 -7.87 -9.81 -1.96
CA ARG A 134 -7.97 -10.45 -3.28
C ARG A 134 -8.84 -9.63 -4.21
N THR A 135 -8.30 -9.28 -5.37
CA THR A 135 -9.00 -8.56 -6.44
C THR A 135 -8.99 -9.38 -7.73
N GLU A 136 -9.91 -9.08 -8.64
CA GLU A 136 -9.97 -9.71 -9.97
C GLU A 136 -9.00 -9.09 -10.99
N THR A 137 -8.09 -8.23 -10.55
CA THR A 137 -7.14 -7.53 -11.42
C THR A 137 -6.07 -8.48 -11.97
N ASP A 138 -5.60 -8.22 -13.21
CA ASP A 138 -4.66 -9.12 -13.92
C ASP A 138 -3.30 -9.24 -13.23
N TRP A 139 -2.86 -8.22 -12.49
CA TRP A 139 -1.61 -8.27 -11.71
C TRP A 139 -1.71 -9.10 -10.43
N ALA A 140 -2.93 -9.36 -9.95
CA ALA A 140 -3.19 -10.25 -8.81
C ALA A 140 -3.40 -11.71 -9.22
N LYS A 141 -3.56 -11.98 -10.52
CA LYS A 141 -3.76 -13.34 -11.05
C LYS A 141 -2.43 -14.09 -11.19
N GLY A 142 -2.45 -15.38 -10.91
CA GLY A 142 -1.33 -16.28 -11.17
C GLY A 142 -0.35 -16.46 -10.01
N PHE A 143 -0.61 -15.86 -8.84
CA PHE A 143 0.16 -16.16 -7.63
C PHE A 143 -0.35 -17.47 -7.01
N THR A 144 0.51 -18.49 -6.97
CA THR A 144 0.21 -19.81 -6.39
C THR A 144 0.87 -20.04 -5.04
N GLU A 145 1.90 -19.25 -4.70
CA GLU A 145 2.59 -19.36 -3.42
C GLU A 145 1.93 -18.43 -2.40
N THR A 146 1.22 -19.01 -1.43
CA THR A 146 0.47 -18.29 -0.39
C THR A 146 0.99 -18.58 1.02
N GLY A 147 2.11 -19.27 1.15
CA GLY A 147 2.66 -19.69 2.45
C GLY A 147 3.08 -18.53 3.38
N HIS A 148 3.13 -17.31 2.86
CA HIS A 148 3.43 -16.08 3.60
C HIS A 148 2.18 -15.22 3.88
N ILE A 149 0.96 -15.75 3.64
CA ILE A 149 -0.30 -15.02 3.80
C ILE A 149 -1.07 -15.63 4.97
N ASP A 150 -1.32 -14.81 6.00
CA ASP A 150 -2.08 -15.24 7.20
C ASP A 150 -3.59 -15.13 6.98
N HIS A 151 -4.05 -14.08 6.27
CA HIS A 151 -5.47 -13.83 6.01
C HIS A 151 -5.72 -13.45 4.56
N VAL A 152 -6.88 -13.86 4.04
CA VAL A 152 -7.38 -13.48 2.71
C VAL A 152 -8.77 -12.90 2.85
N THR A 153 -9.03 -11.79 2.18
CA THR A 153 -10.36 -11.17 2.10
C THR A 153 -10.63 -10.64 0.70
N GLU A 154 -11.89 -10.54 0.33
CA GLU A 154 -12.38 -9.83 -0.87
C GLU A 154 -13.07 -8.52 -0.50
N ASP A 155 -13.37 -8.32 0.80
CA ASP A 155 -13.98 -7.11 1.36
C ASP A 155 -13.18 -6.66 2.59
N LEU A 156 -12.33 -5.64 2.38
CA LEU A 156 -11.47 -5.10 3.42
C LEU A 156 -12.31 -4.51 4.58
N SER A 157 -13.35 -3.76 4.28
CA SER A 157 -14.19 -3.12 5.29
C SER A 157 -14.88 -4.14 6.20
N ALA A 158 -15.40 -5.23 5.60
CA ALA A 158 -16.00 -6.32 6.37
C ALA A 158 -14.96 -7.07 7.22
N TRP A 159 -13.76 -7.29 6.69
CA TRP A 159 -12.67 -7.95 7.41
C TRP A 159 -12.19 -7.12 8.60
N LEU A 160 -11.96 -5.82 8.42
CA LEU A 160 -11.55 -4.90 9.48
C LEU A 160 -12.58 -4.82 10.62
N ARG A 161 -13.89 -4.76 10.29
CA ARG A 161 -14.96 -4.80 11.31
C ARG A 161 -14.95 -6.08 12.14
N GLN A 162 -14.62 -7.23 11.54
CA GLN A 162 -14.50 -8.48 12.29
C GLN A 162 -13.25 -8.49 13.19
N ALA A 163 -12.16 -7.88 12.75
CA ALA A 163 -10.93 -7.77 13.54
C ALA A 163 -11.13 -6.89 14.78
N THR A 164 -11.86 -5.76 14.66
CA THR A 164 -12.18 -4.87 15.79
C THR A 164 -13.11 -5.51 16.83
N ASN A 165 -14.00 -6.44 16.43
CA ASN A 165 -14.93 -7.10 17.34
C ASN A 165 -14.32 -8.29 18.11
N ARG A 166 -13.06 -8.66 17.86
CA ARG A 166 -12.37 -9.78 18.52
C ARG A 166 -11.37 -9.36 19.60
N GLY A 167 -11.17 -8.07 19.80
CA GLY A 167 -10.36 -7.47 20.86
C GLY A 167 -11.22 -7.13 22.06
#